data_9c3433c5c5dd1f3344e74da8a77a0834
#
_entry.id   9c3433c5c5dd1f3344e74da8a77a0834
#
_cell.length_a   1.000
_cell.length_b   1.000
_cell.length_c   1.000
_cell.angle_alpha   90.00
_cell.angle_beta   90.00
_cell.angle_gamma   90.00
#
_symmetry.space_group_name_H-M   'P 1'
#
loop_
_entity.id
_entity.type
_entity.pdbx_description
1 polymer ?
#
loop_
_entity_poly.entity_id
_entity_poly.type
_entity_poly.pdbx_seq_one_letter_code
_entity_poly.pdbx_strand_id
1 'polypeptide(L)' 'MIKFEQIEVWGIKHAIRGMRNPLNSWERSDTVFDGDKMCLGENDIDLMTRLIRGGAPHRKFLRQIFVSVDITACL' A
#
# COMPACT_ATOMS: atom_id res chain seq x y z
N MET A 1 -2.51 -28.30 -9.03
CA MET A 1 -1.57 -27.38 -8.37
C MET A 1 -1.90 -25.94 -8.72
N ILE A 2 -1.95 -25.07 -7.74
CA ILE A 2 -2.20 -23.65 -7.96
C ILE A 2 -0.87 -22.91 -7.99
N LYS A 3 -0.68 -22.10 -9.01
CA LYS A 3 0.53 -21.30 -9.18
C LYS A 3 0.18 -19.82 -9.23
N PHE A 4 0.95 -19.01 -8.52
CA PHE A 4 0.86 -17.54 -8.55
C PHE A 4 2.14 -16.99 -9.15
N GLU A 5 2.03 -16.28 -10.28
CA GLU A 5 3.18 -15.73 -11.00
C GLU A 5 2.91 -14.28 -11.41
N GLN A 6 3.94 -13.55 -11.80
CA GLN A 6 3.85 -12.20 -12.32
C GLN A 6 3.09 -11.26 -11.37
N ILE A 7 3.41 -11.32 -10.08
CA ILE A 7 2.76 -10.48 -9.09
C ILE A 7 3.28 -9.04 -9.23
N GLU A 8 2.37 -8.11 -9.46
CA GLU A 8 2.67 -6.69 -9.51
C GLU A 8 1.72 -5.93 -8.62
N VAL A 9 2.25 -4.88 -7.97
CA VAL A 9 1.48 -4.03 -7.08
C VAL A 9 1.66 -2.59 -7.51
N TRP A 10 0.53 -1.88 -7.71
CA TRP A 10 0.54 -0.48 -8.10
C TRP A 10 -0.19 0.37 -7.09
N GLY A 11 0.16 1.65 -7.07
CA GLY A 11 -0.58 2.66 -6.33
C GLY A 11 -0.16 2.84 -4.89
N ILE A 12 0.87 2.14 -4.40
CA ILE A 12 1.31 2.26 -3.01
C ILE A 12 1.76 3.70 -2.71
N LYS A 13 2.51 4.32 -3.61
CA LYS A 13 2.96 5.70 -3.44
C LYS A 13 1.78 6.66 -3.30
N HIS A 14 0.76 6.49 -4.14
CA HIS A 14 -0.45 7.32 -4.10
C HIS A 14 -1.28 7.03 -2.86
N ALA A 15 -1.33 5.78 -2.41
CA ALA A 15 -2.04 5.41 -1.18
C ALA A 15 -1.39 6.06 0.04
N ILE A 16 -0.06 6.04 0.14
CA ILE A 16 0.67 6.69 1.23
C ILE A 16 0.42 8.18 1.22
N ARG A 17 0.49 8.81 0.05
CA ARG A 17 0.21 10.24 -0.07
C ARG A 17 -1.22 10.56 0.34
N GLY A 18 -2.17 9.73 -0.09
CA GLY A 18 -3.58 9.92 0.26
C GLY A 18 -3.86 9.82 1.75
N MET A 19 -3.21 8.89 2.45
CA MET A 19 -3.41 8.76 3.89
C MET A 19 -2.79 9.92 4.67
N ARG A 20 -1.81 10.64 4.08
CA ARG A 20 -1.17 11.80 4.70
C ARG A 20 -1.93 13.11 4.44
N ASN A 21 -2.75 13.16 3.40
CA ASN A 21 -3.46 14.38 2.99
C ASN A 21 -4.33 14.99 4.09
N PRO A 22 -5.19 14.24 4.79
CA PRO A 22 -6.09 14.84 5.78
C PRO A 22 -5.38 15.55 6.94
N LEU A 23 -4.17 15.11 7.26
CA LEU A 23 -3.39 15.65 8.37
C LEU A 23 -2.26 16.56 7.92
N ASN A 24 -2.14 16.81 6.60
CA ASN A 24 -1.03 17.56 6.02
C ASN A 24 0.34 17.05 6.52
N SER A 25 0.46 15.73 6.69
CA SER A 25 1.63 15.14 7.34
C SER A 25 2.60 14.48 6.35
N TRP A 26 2.68 15.01 5.12
CA TRP A 26 3.59 14.46 4.09
C TRP A 26 5.06 14.49 4.52
N GLU A 27 5.45 15.49 5.31
CA GLU A 27 6.83 15.62 5.79
C GLU A 27 7.23 14.49 6.74
N ARG A 28 6.27 13.80 7.32
CA ARG A 28 6.52 12.67 8.20
C ARG A 28 6.63 11.35 7.46
N SER A 29 6.37 11.36 6.15
CA SER A 29 6.50 10.17 5.33
C SER A 29 7.97 9.80 5.19
N ASP A 30 8.29 8.57 5.52
CA ASP A 30 9.66 8.05 5.55
C ASP A 30 9.85 6.83 4.64
N THR A 31 8.88 6.54 3.78
CA THR A 31 8.98 5.49 2.79
C THR A 31 9.88 5.94 1.64
N VAL A 32 10.81 5.07 1.23
CA VAL A 32 11.74 5.34 0.15
C VAL A 32 11.41 4.47 -1.05
N PHE A 33 11.36 5.10 -2.22
CA PHE A 33 11.17 4.41 -3.50
C PHE A 33 12.47 4.50 -4.30
N ASP A 34 13.00 3.35 -4.71
CA ASP A 34 14.21 3.27 -5.52
C ASP A 34 13.94 2.37 -6.72
N GLY A 35 13.54 2.99 -7.83
CA GLY A 35 13.11 2.26 -9.02
C GLY A 35 11.93 1.35 -8.73
N ASP A 36 12.12 0.06 -8.92
CA ASP A 36 11.10 -0.95 -8.64
C ASP A 36 11.08 -1.38 -7.17
N LYS A 37 12.01 -0.89 -6.37
CA LYS A 37 12.12 -1.25 -4.96
C LYS A 37 11.46 -0.20 -4.09
N MET A 38 10.84 -0.68 -3.02
CA MET A 38 10.20 0.18 -2.04
C MET A 38 10.59 -0.28 -0.64
N CYS A 39 10.98 0.67 0.19
CA CYS A 39 11.25 0.42 1.59
C CYS A 39 10.28 1.23 2.43
N LEU A 40 9.28 0.57 3.02
CA LEU A 40 8.30 1.22 3.87
C LEU A 40 8.95 1.74 5.15
N GLY A 41 8.75 3.03 5.43
CA GLY A 41 9.28 3.63 6.66
C GLY A 41 8.39 3.35 7.86
N GLU A 42 8.98 3.42 9.05
CA GLU A 42 8.26 3.15 10.30
C GLU A 42 7.10 4.11 10.54
N ASN A 43 7.26 5.39 10.20
CA ASN A 43 6.21 6.39 10.39
C ASN A 43 5.00 6.07 9.50
N ASP A 44 5.23 5.66 8.27
CA ASP A 44 4.15 5.29 7.35
C ASP A 44 3.48 4.00 7.80
N ILE A 45 4.24 3.00 8.24
CA ILE A 45 3.68 1.75 8.77
C ILE A 45 2.81 2.00 9.99
N ASP A 46 3.26 2.87 10.89
CA ASP A 46 2.50 3.22 12.08
C ASP A 46 1.17 3.87 11.73
N LEU A 47 1.18 4.84 10.81
CA LEU A 47 -0.05 5.49 10.38
C LEU A 47 -0.99 4.52 9.68
N MET A 48 -0.48 3.67 8.79
CA MET A 48 -1.28 2.64 8.13
C MET A 48 -1.96 1.73 9.14
N THR A 49 -1.21 1.28 10.14
CA THR A 49 -1.73 0.38 11.18
C THR A 49 -2.86 1.04 11.96
N ARG A 50 -2.68 2.30 12.35
CA ARG A 50 -3.71 3.06 13.07
C ARG A 50 -4.96 3.26 12.23
N LEU A 51 -4.80 3.56 10.94
CA LEU A 51 -5.94 3.76 10.04
C LEU A 51 -6.70 2.45 9.79
N ILE A 52 -5.99 1.34 9.63
CA ILE A 52 -6.62 0.03 9.45
C ILE A 52 -7.42 -0.35 10.69
N ARG A 53 -6.89 -0.12 11.88
CA ARG A 53 -7.57 -0.40 13.15
C ARG A 53 -8.75 0.53 13.40
N GLY A 54 -8.74 1.72 12.81
CA GLY A 54 -9.78 2.72 13.01
C GLY A 54 -11.12 2.44 12.34
N GLY A 55 -11.19 1.38 11.52
CA GLY A 55 -12.41 0.96 10.85
C GLY A 55 -12.48 1.33 9.37
N ALA A 56 -13.58 0.94 8.72
CA ALA A 56 -13.71 1.03 7.27
C ALA A 56 -13.49 2.43 6.68
N PRO A 57 -14.03 3.53 7.28
CA PRO A 57 -13.79 4.86 6.72
C PRO A 57 -12.32 5.26 6.70
N HIS A 58 -11.54 4.80 7.67
CA HIS A 58 -10.12 5.15 7.79
C HIS A 58 -9.22 4.29 6.89
N ARG A 59 -9.75 3.18 6.37
CA ARG A 59 -9.00 2.26 5.49
C ARG A 59 -9.09 2.60 4.01
N LYS A 60 -9.76 3.70 3.64
CA LYS A 60 -10.01 4.03 2.23
C LYS A 60 -8.73 4.23 1.41
N PHE A 61 -7.62 4.59 2.04
CA PHE A 61 -6.35 4.73 1.33
C PHE A 61 -5.93 3.44 0.64
N LEU A 62 -6.31 2.28 1.18
CA LEU A 62 -6.00 0.98 0.58
C LEU A 62 -6.67 0.77 -0.78
N ARG A 63 -7.75 1.51 -1.09
CA ARG A 63 -8.45 1.39 -2.36
C ARG A 63 -7.62 1.89 -3.54
N GLN A 64 -6.54 2.59 -3.30
CA GLN A 64 -5.64 3.06 -4.35
C GLN A 64 -4.56 2.04 -4.72
N ILE A 65 -4.52 0.93 -4.01
CA ILE A 65 -3.56 -0.13 -4.26
C ILE A 65 -4.21 -1.21 -5.12
N PHE A 66 -3.56 -1.52 -6.23
CA PHE A 66 -4.01 -2.55 -7.17
C PHE A 66 -2.95 -3.64 -7.23
N VAL A 67 -3.41 -4.88 -7.17
CA VAL A 67 -2.54 -6.05 -7.27
C VAL A 67 -2.93 -6.85 -8.50
N SER A 68 -1.95 -7.16 -9.34
CA SER A 68 -2.13 -8.06 -10.47
C SER A 68 -1.32 -9.32 -10.24
N VAL A 69 -1.92 -10.45 -10.52
CA VAL A 69 -1.25 -11.74 -10.37
C VAL A 69 -1.80 -12.73 -11.40
N ASP A 70 -0.91 -13.48 -12.00
CA ASP A 70 -1.28 -14.59 -12.87
C ASP A 70 -1.49 -15.84 -12.01
N ILE A 71 -2.67 -16.43 -12.11
CA ILE A 71 -3.03 -17.62 -11.36
C ILE A 71 -3.20 -18.77 -12.33
N THR A 72 -2.41 -19.80 -12.14
CA THR A 72 -2.55 -21.05 -12.90
C THR A 72 -3.12 -22.11 -11.97
N ALA A 73 -4.23 -22.69 -12.36
CA ALA A 73 -4.89 -23.72 -11.58
C ALA A 73 -5.40 -24.83 -12.50
N CYS A 74 -5.36 -26.05 -12.00
CA CYS A 74 -5.95 -27.18 -12.70
C CYS A 74 -7.46 -27.18 -12.45
N LEU A 75 -8.21 -27.14 -13.56
CA LEU A 75 -9.68 -27.12 -13.48
C LEU A 75 -10.25 -28.54 -13.44
#